data_68bcdef6beee866449749c23b6837037
#
_entry.id   68bcdef6beee866449749c23b6837037
#
_cell.length_a   1.000
_cell.length_b   1.000
_cell.length_c   1.000
_cell.angle_alpha   90.00
_cell.angle_beta   90.00
_cell.angle_gamma   90.00
#
_symmetry.space_group_name_H-M   'P 1'
#
loop_
_entity.id
_entity.type
_entity.pdbx_description
1 polymer ?
#
loop_
_entity_poly.entity_id
_entity_poly.type
_entity_poly.pdbx_seq_one_letter_code
_entity_poly.pdbx_strand_id
1 'polypeptide(L)'
;MTVKALVMSDRADEYTGKRGLVKQQVITVMDQSDTGERLAQPIEYSLSDEEKAAHAGKLQDKVINLGIRELTTFGSKLRARGRIVGVVGK
;
A
#
# COMPACT_ATOMS: atom_id res chain seq x y z
N MET A 1 -5.14 12.10 -4.85
CA MET A 1 -5.37 11.11 -5.94
C MET A 1 -5.83 9.80 -5.34
N THR A 2 -6.84 9.19 -5.92
CA THR A 2 -7.33 7.88 -5.48
C THR A 2 -7.13 6.88 -6.59
N VAL A 3 -6.53 5.74 -6.26
CA VAL A 3 -6.23 4.67 -7.24
C VAL A 3 -6.92 3.40 -6.83
N LYS A 4 -7.52 2.74 -7.80
CA LYS A 4 -8.01 1.38 -7.61
C LYS A 4 -6.83 0.45 -7.82
N ALA A 5 -6.49 -0.34 -6.81
CA ALA A 5 -5.25 -1.10 -6.83
C ALA A 5 -5.45 -2.53 -6.33
N LEU A 6 -4.79 -3.46 -7.00
CA LEU A 6 -4.76 -4.86 -6.57
C LEU A 6 -3.61 -5.05 -5.60
N VAL A 7 -3.90 -5.58 -4.43
CA VAL A 7 -2.89 -5.90 -3.42
C VAL A 7 -2.23 -7.22 -3.78
N MET A 8 -0.96 -7.15 -4.17
CA MET A 8 -0.19 -8.33 -4.56
C MET A 8 0.42 -9.03 -3.36
N SER A 9 0.78 -8.27 -2.33
CA SER A 9 1.31 -8.85 -1.10
C SER A 9 0.94 -7.99 0.09
N ASP A 10 0.77 -8.65 1.22
CA ASP A 10 0.45 -8.03 2.51
C ASP A 10 1.36 -8.70 3.53
N ARG A 11 2.42 -8.02 3.92
CA ARG A 11 3.48 -8.62 4.73
C ARG A 11 3.87 -7.73 5.90
N ALA A 12 4.33 -8.39 6.96
CA ALA A 12 4.94 -7.70 8.09
C ALA A 12 6.40 -7.41 7.75
N ASP A 13 6.85 -6.22 8.09
CA ASP A 13 8.23 -5.81 7.89
C ASP A 13 8.78 -5.23 9.19
N GLU A 14 10.07 -5.42 9.42
CA GLU A 14 10.73 -4.93 10.62
C GLU A 14 12.02 -4.23 10.24
N TYR A 15 12.31 -3.13 10.93
CA TYR A 15 13.60 -2.48 10.77
C TYR A 15 14.01 -1.88 12.11
N THR A 16 15.32 -1.65 12.26
CA THR A 16 15.87 -1.02 13.45
C THR A 16 15.92 0.47 13.24
N GLY A 17 15.15 1.20 14.02
CA GLY A 17 15.15 2.65 14.03
C GLY A 17 15.93 3.21 15.19
N LYS A 18 15.89 4.53 15.35
CA LYS A 18 16.60 5.21 16.43
C LYS A 18 16.09 4.82 17.82
N ARG A 19 14.86 4.37 17.91
CA ARG A 19 14.23 3.98 19.17
C ARG A 19 14.11 2.47 19.33
N GLY A 20 14.81 1.71 18.51
CA GLY A 20 14.78 0.26 18.56
C GLY A 20 14.04 -0.35 17.37
N LEU A 21 13.53 -1.55 17.57
CA LEU A 21 12.87 -2.31 16.49
C LEU A 21 11.51 -1.69 16.15
N VAL A 22 11.32 -1.41 14.89
CA VAL A 22 10.04 -0.90 14.36
C VAL A 22 9.40 -1.98 13.52
N LYS A 23 8.15 -2.30 13.84
CA LYS A 23 7.35 -3.26 13.06
C LYS A 23 6.31 -2.51 12.27
N GLN A 24 6.17 -2.85 11.00
CA GLN A 24 5.17 -2.25 10.14
C GLN A 24 4.56 -3.28 9.23
N GLN A 25 3.36 -3.01 8.77
CA GLN A 25 2.68 -3.82 7.77
C GLN A 25 2.75 -3.09 6.45
N VAL A 26 3.31 -3.74 5.44
CA VAL A 26 3.50 -3.14 4.12
C VAL A 26 2.74 -3.93 3.09
N ILE A 27 1.98 -3.24 2.26
CA ILE A 27 1.33 -3.87 1.12
C ILE A 27 1.99 -3.37 -0.16
N THR A 28 2.08 -4.27 -1.14
CA THR A 28 2.52 -3.95 -2.49
C THR A 28 1.33 -4.04 -3.41
N VAL A 29 1.04 -2.97 -4.12
CA VAL A 29 -0.16 -2.91 -4.95
C VAL A 29 0.18 -2.53 -6.38
N MET A 30 -0.68 -2.94 -7.30
CA MET A 30 -0.60 -2.54 -8.71
C MET A 30 -1.85 -1.74 -9.06
N ASP A 31 -1.64 -0.63 -9.77
CA ASP A 31 -2.72 0.21 -10.25
C ASP A 31 -3.60 -0.59 -11.24
N GLN A 32 -4.89 -0.67 -10.94
CA GLN A 32 -5.87 -1.36 -11.77
C GLN A 32 -6.78 -0.38 -12.52
N SER A 33 -6.38 0.88 -12.57
CA SER A 33 -7.15 1.92 -13.22
C SER A 33 -7.38 1.61 -14.70
N ASP A 34 -8.60 1.86 -15.17
CA ASP A 34 -8.96 1.69 -16.58
C ASP A 34 -8.66 2.92 -17.41
N THR A 35 -8.22 3.99 -16.78
CA THR A 35 -7.81 5.20 -17.49
C THR A 35 -6.44 4.94 -18.11
N GLY A 36 -6.15 5.48 -19.27
CA GLY A 36 -4.91 5.20 -19.99
C GLY A 36 -3.61 5.55 -19.28
N GLU A 37 -3.67 6.16 -18.10
CA GLU A 37 -2.50 6.57 -17.34
C GLU A 37 -2.23 5.67 -16.14
N ARG A 38 -2.24 4.38 -16.38
CA ARG A 38 -1.94 3.40 -15.35
C ARG A 38 -0.48 3.50 -14.93
N LEU A 39 -0.24 3.46 -13.62
CA LEU A 39 1.11 3.38 -13.09
C LEU A 39 1.66 1.98 -13.36
N ALA A 40 2.79 1.91 -14.04
CA ALA A 40 3.37 0.64 -14.46
C ALA A 40 4.21 -0.04 -13.38
N GLN A 41 4.57 0.68 -12.34
CA GLN A 41 5.44 0.17 -11.28
C GLN A 41 4.63 -0.24 -10.05
N PRO A 42 5.06 -1.28 -9.33
CA PRO A 42 4.44 -1.62 -8.05
C PRO A 42 4.55 -0.46 -7.07
N ILE A 43 3.52 -0.28 -6.27
CA ILE A 43 3.48 0.76 -5.25
C ILE A 43 3.53 0.10 -3.89
N GLU A 44 4.46 0.53 -3.05
CA GLU A 44 4.51 0.09 -1.66
C GLU A 44 3.81 1.09 -0.77
N TYR A 45 3.00 0.60 0.13
CA TYR A 45 2.26 1.42 1.07
C TYR A 45 2.33 0.80 2.46
N SER A 46 2.78 1.59 3.44
CA SER A 46 2.83 1.14 4.84
C SER A 46 1.53 1.52 5.52
N LEU A 47 0.88 0.54 6.13
CA LEU A 47 -0.38 0.76 6.83
C LEU A 47 -0.17 1.62 8.08
N SER A 48 -1.11 2.51 8.36
CA SER A 48 -1.17 3.22 9.62
C SER A 48 -1.55 2.24 10.74
N ASP A 49 -1.41 2.66 12.00
CA ASP A 49 -1.77 1.79 13.12
C ASP A 49 -3.24 1.37 13.07
N GLU A 50 -4.13 2.27 12.69
CA GLU A 50 -5.55 1.97 12.55
C GLU A 50 -5.81 0.98 11.42
N GLU A 51 -5.17 1.18 10.29
CA GLU A 51 -5.30 0.29 9.14
C GLU A 51 -4.71 -1.07 9.43
N LYS A 52 -3.59 -1.09 10.14
CA LYS A 52 -2.95 -2.33 10.55
C LYS A 52 -3.87 -3.14 11.46
N ALA A 53 -4.52 -2.49 12.43
CA ALA A 53 -5.46 -3.15 13.32
C ALA A 53 -6.66 -3.74 12.56
N ALA A 54 -7.13 -3.05 11.52
CA ALA A 54 -8.30 -3.47 10.77
C ALA A 54 -7.99 -4.48 9.67
N HIS A 55 -6.83 -4.38 9.03
CA HIS A 55 -6.57 -5.05 7.76
C HIS A 55 -5.31 -5.90 7.69
N ALA A 56 -4.43 -5.89 8.68
CA ALA A 56 -3.15 -6.60 8.60
C ALA A 56 -3.35 -8.08 8.27
N GLY A 57 -2.68 -8.55 7.23
CA GLY A 57 -2.76 -9.93 6.78
C GLY A 57 -4.05 -10.28 6.03
N LYS A 58 -4.94 -9.32 5.80
CA LYS A 58 -6.25 -9.59 5.20
C LYS A 58 -6.44 -8.99 3.81
N LEU A 59 -5.45 -8.27 3.31
CA LEU A 59 -5.60 -7.52 2.07
C LEU A 59 -5.03 -8.23 0.84
N GLN A 60 -4.26 -9.27 1.03
CA GLN A 60 -3.65 -9.96 -0.11
C GLN A 60 -4.71 -10.45 -1.10
N ASP A 61 -4.46 -10.19 -2.38
CA ASP A 61 -5.36 -10.54 -3.49
C ASP A 61 -6.67 -9.76 -3.53
N LYS A 62 -6.79 -8.73 -2.69
CA LYS A 62 -7.98 -7.87 -2.70
C LYS A 62 -7.71 -6.61 -3.51
N VAL A 63 -8.78 -6.01 -4.00
CA VAL A 63 -8.73 -4.72 -4.67
C VAL A 63 -9.15 -3.66 -3.67
N ILE A 64 -8.34 -2.62 -3.56
CA ILE A 64 -8.62 -1.51 -2.65
C ILE A 64 -8.64 -0.18 -3.40
N ASN A 65 -9.30 0.79 -2.82
CA ASN A 65 -9.18 2.18 -3.24
C ASN A 65 -8.16 2.83 -2.32
N LEU A 66 -7.02 3.20 -2.87
CA LEU A 66 -5.94 3.81 -2.12
C LEU A 66 -5.90 5.29 -2.40
N GLY A 67 -6.13 6.09 -1.36
CA GLY A 67 -5.98 7.53 -1.45
C GLY A 67 -4.53 7.90 -1.28
N ILE A 68 -3.90 8.44 -2.33
CA ILE A 68 -2.50 8.79 -2.33
C ILE A 68 -2.38 10.30 -2.15
N ARG A 69 -1.69 10.70 -1.09
CA ARG A 69 -1.38 12.10 -0.82
C ARG A 69 -0.01 12.47 -1.35
N GLU A 70 0.92 11.53 -1.29
CA GLU A 70 2.29 11.74 -1.72
C GLU A 70 2.82 10.46 -2.34
N LEU A 71 3.51 10.59 -3.47
CA LEU A 71 4.11 9.47 -4.17
C LEU A 71 5.58 9.75 -4.38
N THR A 72 6.43 8.86 -3.92
CA THR A 72 7.88 9.01 -3.99
C THR A 72 8.48 7.83 -4.72
N THR A 73 9.44 8.10 -5.59
CA THR A 73 10.20 7.06 -6.27
C THR A 73 11.32 6.56 -5.36
N PHE A 74 11.43 5.25 -5.23
CA PHE A 74 12.47 4.63 -4.44
C PHE A 74 13.06 3.45 -5.23
N GLY A 75 14.18 3.70 -5.93
CA GLY A 75 14.74 2.72 -6.84
C GLY A 75 13.78 2.42 -7.98
N SER A 76 13.45 1.16 -8.18
CA SER A 76 12.51 0.72 -9.21
C SER A 76 11.07 0.67 -8.70
N LYS A 77 10.82 1.13 -7.48
CA LYS A 77 9.51 1.06 -6.85
C LYS A 77 8.98 2.45 -6.52
N LEU A 78 7.67 2.54 -6.41
CA LEU A 78 7.00 3.74 -5.92
C LEU A 78 6.58 3.49 -4.47
N ARG A 79 6.69 4.53 -3.66
CA ARG A 79 6.22 4.48 -2.27
C ARG A 79 5.13 5.53 -2.10
N ALA A 80 3.98 5.10 -1.63
CA ALA A 80 2.84 5.99 -1.45
C ALA A 80 2.64 6.33 0.02
N ARG A 81 2.19 7.55 0.26
CA ARG A 81 1.67 7.98 1.55
C ARG A 81 0.24 8.44 1.35
N GLY A 82 -0.62 8.04 2.24
CA GLY A 82 -2.03 8.36 2.15
C GLY A 82 -2.84 7.47 3.07
N ARG A 83 -3.93 6.94 2.57
CA ARG A 83 -4.76 6.05 3.36
C ARG A 83 -5.55 5.11 2.45
N ILE A 84 -5.99 4.00 3.03
CA ILE A 84 -6.93 3.11 2.37
C ILE A 84 -8.31 3.73 2.52
N VAL A 85 -8.91 4.09 1.40
CA VAL A 85 -10.24 4.71 1.38
C VAL A 85 -11.32 3.64 1.54
N GLY A 86 -11.11 2.48 0.94
CA GLY A 86 -12.04 1.38 1.06
C GLY A 86 -11.51 0.11 0.42
N VAL A 87 -12.13 -1.01 0.75
CA VAL A 87 -11.80 -2.31 0.17
C VAL A 87 -12.93 -2.67 -0.79
N VAL A 88 -12.58 -2.82 -2.06
CA VAL A 88 -13.58 -3.14 -3.09
C VAL A 88 -13.95 -4.62 -3.06
N GLY A 89 -13.06 -5.43 -2.49
CA GLY A 89 -13.22 -6.86 -2.45
C GLY A 89 -12.30 -7.53 -3.45
N LYS A 90 -12.72 -8.66 -3.89
CA LYS A 90 -11.90 -9.49 -4.72
C LYS A 90 -11.99 -9.14 -6.19
#